data_03e6caa118cdcfce87f7e513c4c97af9
#
_entry.id   03e6caa118cdcfce87f7e513c4c97af9
#
_cell.length_a   1.000
_cell.length_b   1.000
_cell.length_c   1.000
_cell.angle_alpha   90.00
_cell.angle_beta   90.00
_cell.angle_gamma   90.00
#
_symmetry.space_group_name_H-M   'P 1'
#
loop_
_entity.id
_entity.type
_entity.pdbx_description
1 polymer ?
#
loop_
_entity_poly.entity_id
_entity_poly.type
_entity_poly.pdbx_seq_one_letter_code
_entity_poly.pdbx_strand_id
1 'polypeptide(L)'
;SEQGYEIYSIEGGYRSYLRKKLADFMKEDDGTAERLADKAADAERSIIKKFKKTVWRPFTKAINAYEMIQDGDKIAVCISGGKDSMLMAKLFQELERHGKKNFEVVFLVMNPGYNEVNYQTILNNAKMLNIPITVFRTEIFDTVVDITDSPCYLCARMRRGYLYSKARELGCNKIALGHHFDDVIETIVMGMLYGAQIQTMMPKLHSTNFEGMELIRPLYLVREADIIHWAQYNDLHFIQCACRFTEGCASCGGTEKGSKRADVKRLIHSLEQENPYVAKNIFRSVENVNLNTVIGYKKDGVRYHFLDTYDDAANPNKE
;
A
#
# COMPACT_ATOMS: atom_id res chain seq x y z
N SER A 1 36.12 -1.56 -3.41
CA SER A 1 35.33 -0.34 -3.67
C SER A 1 35.99 0.83 -2.93
N GLU A 2 36.07 2.01 -3.53
CA GLU A 2 36.74 3.22 -3.00
C GLU A 2 36.13 3.80 -1.72
N GLN A 3 35.13 3.15 -1.12
CA GLN A 3 34.43 3.60 0.11
C GLN A 3 34.53 2.63 1.28
N GLY A 4 35.43 1.64 1.25
CA GLY A 4 35.74 0.79 2.43
C GLY A 4 34.63 -0.17 2.88
N TYR A 5 33.63 -0.44 2.07
CA TYR A 5 32.60 -1.44 2.39
C TYR A 5 33.03 -2.83 1.93
N GLU A 6 33.03 -3.80 2.86
CA GLU A 6 33.18 -5.20 2.54
C GLU A 6 31.84 -5.74 1.96
N ILE A 7 31.89 -6.18 0.72
CA ILE A 7 30.71 -6.76 0.03
C ILE A 7 30.85 -8.28 0.09
N TYR A 8 29.94 -8.95 0.76
CA TYR A 8 29.85 -10.41 0.80
C TYR A 8 28.75 -10.90 -0.13
N SER A 9 29.08 -11.87 -0.98
CA SER A 9 28.09 -12.63 -1.73
C SER A 9 27.62 -13.80 -0.87
N ILE A 10 26.30 -13.93 -0.67
CA ILE A 10 25.70 -15.05 0.04
C ILE A 10 25.39 -16.14 -0.97
N GLU A 11 25.99 -17.31 -0.83
CA GLU A 11 25.71 -18.49 -1.66
C GLU A 11 24.21 -18.87 -1.54
N GLY A 12 23.51 -18.95 -2.69
CA GLY A 12 22.05 -19.08 -2.76
C GLY A 12 21.26 -17.79 -2.60
N GLY A 13 21.95 -16.62 -2.52
CA GLY A 13 21.36 -15.29 -2.51
C GLY A 13 20.51 -14.99 -1.25
N TYR A 14 19.74 -13.90 -1.34
CA TYR A 14 18.88 -13.42 -0.26
C TYR A 14 17.89 -14.49 0.29
N ARG A 15 17.44 -15.42 -0.56
CA ARG A 15 16.59 -16.56 -0.15
C ARG A 15 17.28 -17.50 0.82
N SER A 16 18.57 -17.78 0.60
CA SER A 16 19.37 -18.66 1.50
C SER A 16 19.59 -17.99 2.85
N TYR A 17 19.86 -16.69 2.84
CA TYR A 17 19.96 -15.87 4.05
C TYR A 17 18.66 -15.88 4.86
N LEU A 18 17.50 -15.67 4.19
CA LEU A 18 16.20 -15.72 4.87
C LEU A 18 15.88 -17.10 5.44
N ARG A 19 16.17 -18.19 4.68
CA ARG A 19 15.98 -19.57 5.17
C ARG A 19 16.83 -19.85 6.42
N LYS A 20 18.08 -19.39 6.40
CA LYS A 20 18.99 -19.59 7.55
C LYS A 20 18.51 -18.77 8.75
N LYS A 21 18.18 -17.49 8.59
CA LYS A 21 17.62 -16.66 9.66
C LYS A 21 16.29 -17.23 10.21
N LEU A 22 15.45 -17.77 9.35
CA LEU A 22 14.19 -18.42 9.75
C LEU A 22 14.45 -19.70 10.54
N ALA A 23 15.41 -20.53 10.11
CA ALA A 23 15.80 -21.75 10.77
C ALA A 23 16.48 -21.48 12.14
N ASP A 24 17.28 -20.44 12.23
CA ASP A 24 17.91 -20.00 13.48
C ASP A 24 16.84 -19.47 14.45
N PHE A 25 15.88 -18.70 13.96
CA PHE A 25 14.73 -18.19 14.74
C PHE A 25 13.82 -19.32 15.26
N MET A 26 13.64 -20.42 14.50
CA MET A 26 12.83 -21.58 14.92
C MET A 26 13.55 -22.50 15.91
N LYS A 27 14.85 -22.38 16.10
CA LYS A 27 15.65 -23.20 17.04
C LYS A 27 15.75 -22.64 18.45
N GLU A 28 15.44 -21.34 18.63
CA GLU A 28 15.53 -20.65 19.93
C GLU A 28 14.17 -20.68 20.65
N ASP A 29 13.82 -21.78 21.29
CA ASP A 29 12.54 -21.98 22.02
C ASP A 29 12.63 -21.66 23.52
N ASP A 30 13.63 -20.92 23.98
CA ASP A 30 13.77 -20.52 25.37
C ASP A 30 13.83 -19.00 25.54
N GLY A 31 12.72 -18.40 26.01
CA GLY A 31 12.57 -16.94 26.16
C GLY A 31 12.04 -16.21 24.93
N THR A 32 11.65 -16.92 23.88
CA THR A 32 11.20 -16.38 22.59
C THR A 32 9.91 -15.55 22.73
N ALA A 33 8.98 -15.95 23.60
CA ALA A 33 7.70 -15.27 23.79
C ALA A 33 7.90 -13.88 24.43
N GLU A 34 8.78 -13.76 25.42
CA GLU A 34 9.10 -12.49 26.10
C GLU A 34 9.84 -11.54 25.15
N ARG A 35 10.85 -12.03 24.41
CA ARG A 35 11.58 -11.22 23.40
C ARG A 35 10.69 -10.76 22.25
N LEU A 36 9.73 -11.58 21.82
CA LEU A 36 8.76 -11.20 20.79
C LEU A 36 7.77 -10.16 21.30
N ALA A 37 7.32 -10.26 22.56
CA ALA A 37 6.46 -9.26 23.20
C ALA A 37 7.18 -7.92 23.30
N ASP A 38 8.45 -7.91 23.68
CA ASP A 38 9.30 -6.72 23.75
C ASP A 38 9.49 -6.09 22.36
N LYS A 39 9.77 -6.89 21.32
CA LYS A 39 9.95 -6.39 19.95
C LYS A 39 8.67 -5.78 19.38
N ALA A 40 7.50 -6.40 19.63
CA ALA A 40 6.22 -5.84 19.26
C ALA A 40 5.94 -4.51 19.96
N ALA A 41 6.20 -4.45 21.28
CA ALA A 41 6.02 -3.25 22.08
C ALA A 41 6.96 -2.11 21.66
N ASP A 42 8.20 -2.42 21.29
CA ASP A 42 9.17 -1.44 20.80
C ASP A 42 8.76 -0.89 19.43
N ALA A 43 8.29 -1.75 18.53
CA ALA A 43 7.76 -1.32 17.23
C ALA A 43 6.55 -0.38 17.39
N GLU A 44 5.62 -0.69 18.31
CA GLU A 44 4.48 0.18 18.65
C GLU A 44 4.93 1.51 19.25
N ARG A 45 5.79 1.45 20.28
CA ARG A 45 6.33 2.64 20.95
C ARG A 45 7.05 3.57 19.98
N SER A 46 7.78 3.01 19.01
CA SER A 46 8.50 3.77 17.99
C SER A 46 7.55 4.61 17.14
N ILE A 47 6.36 4.09 16.79
CA ILE A 47 5.33 4.81 16.01
C ILE A 47 4.93 6.10 16.73
N ILE A 48 4.63 6.00 18.03
CA ILE A 48 4.08 7.12 18.82
C ILE A 48 5.17 8.10 19.26
N LYS A 49 6.40 7.62 19.45
CA LYS A 49 7.53 8.47 19.87
C LYS A 49 8.32 8.99 18.67
N LYS A 50 9.13 8.14 18.05
CA LYS A 50 10.10 8.52 16.99
C LYS A 50 9.41 8.89 15.68
N PHE A 51 8.45 8.08 15.23
CA PHE A 51 7.75 8.26 13.95
C PHE A 51 6.43 9.02 14.09
N LYS A 52 6.19 9.69 15.22
CA LYS A 52 4.96 10.44 15.46
C LYS A 52 4.69 11.50 14.39
N LYS A 53 5.72 12.23 13.96
CA LYS A 53 5.55 13.33 12.99
C LYS A 53 5.43 12.83 11.55
N THR A 54 6.13 11.75 11.21
CA THR A 54 6.31 11.29 9.83
C THR A 54 5.37 10.14 9.44
N VAL A 55 4.89 9.36 10.42
CA VAL A 55 3.99 8.23 10.20
C VAL A 55 2.64 8.45 10.89
N TRP A 56 2.61 8.56 12.24
CA TRP A 56 1.35 8.61 13.00
C TRP A 56 0.47 9.81 12.64
N ARG A 57 1.04 11.02 12.60
CA ARG A 57 0.26 12.22 12.27
C ARG A 57 -0.25 12.23 10.83
N PRO A 58 0.52 11.89 9.79
CA PRO A 58 0.00 11.75 8.43
C PRO A 58 -1.10 10.68 8.33
N PHE A 59 -0.95 9.53 8.99
CA PHE A 59 -1.96 8.47 9.05
C PHE A 59 -3.28 8.98 9.66
N THR A 60 -3.24 9.55 10.85
CA THR A 60 -4.44 10.09 11.51
C THR A 60 -5.03 11.28 10.77
N LYS A 61 -4.18 12.11 10.13
CA LYS A 61 -4.64 13.20 9.27
C LYS A 61 -5.40 12.67 8.05
N ALA A 62 -4.91 11.62 7.39
CA ALA A 62 -5.60 11.02 6.25
C ALA A 62 -6.98 10.48 6.65
N ILE A 63 -7.06 9.75 7.76
CA ILE A 63 -8.31 9.20 8.28
C ILE A 63 -9.34 10.31 8.55
N ASN A 64 -8.92 11.42 9.16
CA ASN A 64 -9.82 12.52 9.50
C ASN A 64 -10.18 13.37 8.27
N ALA A 65 -9.18 13.75 7.45
CA ALA A 65 -9.40 14.64 6.30
C ALA A 65 -10.30 14.01 5.22
N TYR A 66 -10.21 12.68 5.07
CA TYR A 66 -11.01 11.96 4.07
C TYR A 66 -12.16 11.15 4.72
N GLU A 67 -12.43 11.35 6.03
CA GLU A 67 -13.52 10.70 6.76
C GLU A 67 -13.56 9.17 6.53
N MET A 68 -12.39 8.53 6.65
CA MET A 68 -12.25 7.11 6.30
C MET A 68 -12.90 6.16 7.29
N ILE A 69 -13.01 6.56 8.56
CA ILE A 69 -13.54 5.73 9.65
C ILE A 69 -14.70 6.46 10.31
N GLN A 70 -15.79 5.75 10.56
CA GLN A 70 -16.97 6.22 11.31
C GLN A 70 -17.19 5.32 12.53
N ASP A 71 -17.99 5.82 13.51
CA ASP A 71 -18.40 4.99 14.63
C ASP A 71 -19.28 3.82 14.15
N GLY A 72 -18.99 2.63 14.67
CA GLY A 72 -19.67 1.40 14.30
C GLY A 72 -19.08 0.70 13.05
N ASP A 73 -18.03 1.24 12.43
CA ASP A 73 -17.36 0.55 11.33
C ASP A 73 -16.69 -0.75 11.79
N LYS A 74 -16.72 -1.76 10.94
CA LYS A 74 -15.91 -2.97 11.04
C LYS A 74 -15.01 -3.09 9.82
N ILE A 75 -13.70 -2.99 10.04
CA ILE A 75 -12.70 -2.76 8.99
C ILE A 75 -11.82 -3.99 8.81
N ALA A 76 -11.79 -4.56 7.62
CA ALA A 76 -10.81 -5.57 7.25
C ALA A 76 -9.50 -4.90 6.80
N VAL A 77 -8.48 -4.94 7.64
CA VAL A 77 -7.13 -4.48 7.31
C VAL A 77 -6.42 -5.56 6.52
N CYS A 78 -6.22 -5.32 5.22
CA CYS A 78 -5.67 -6.29 4.29
C CYS A 78 -4.15 -6.34 4.37
N ILE A 79 -3.60 -7.49 4.78
CA ILE A 79 -2.18 -7.72 4.95
C ILE A 79 -1.64 -8.54 3.77
N SER A 80 -0.69 -7.96 3.03
CA SER A 80 0.01 -8.62 1.92
C SER A 80 1.35 -9.25 2.33
N GLY A 81 1.80 -8.97 3.55
CA GLY A 81 3.11 -9.38 4.07
C GLY A 81 4.24 -8.39 3.78
N GLY A 82 4.00 -7.35 2.98
CA GLY A 82 4.95 -6.25 2.76
C GLY A 82 4.95 -5.22 3.90
N LYS A 83 6.01 -4.40 3.94
CA LYS A 83 6.24 -3.37 4.95
C LYS A 83 5.04 -2.46 5.20
N ASP A 84 4.37 -2.02 4.11
CA ASP A 84 3.27 -1.05 4.16
C ASP A 84 2.05 -1.62 4.88
N SER A 85 1.67 -2.85 4.53
CA SER A 85 0.51 -3.53 5.13
C SER A 85 0.75 -3.91 6.59
N MET A 86 1.97 -4.27 6.96
CA MET A 86 2.33 -4.60 8.34
C MET A 86 2.39 -3.35 9.23
N LEU A 87 2.97 -2.24 8.72
CA LEU A 87 2.89 -0.96 9.43
C LEU A 87 1.44 -0.51 9.59
N MET A 88 0.62 -0.59 8.53
CA MET A 88 -0.79 -0.24 8.58
C MET A 88 -1.53 -1.03 9.67
N ALA A 89 -1.26 -2.33 9.79
CA ALA A 89 -1.86 -3.16 10.85
C ALA A 89 -1.48 -2.67 12.24
N LYS A 90 -0.21 -2.33 12.49
CA LYS A 90 0.24 -1.75 13.76
C LYS A 90 -0.39 -0.40 14.06
N LEU A 91 -0.55 0.45 13.06
CA LEU A 91 -1.23 1.75 13.19
C LEU A 91 -2.71 1.59 13.53
N PHE A 92 -3.39 0.59 12.98
CA PHE A 92 -4.78 0.28 13.33
C PHE A 92 -4.91 -0.25 14.76
N GLN A 93 -4.00 -1.12 15.22
CA GLN A 93 -3.99 -1.58 16.61
C GLN A 93 -3.82 -0.41 17.60
N GLU A 94 -2.95 0.54 17.27
CA GLU A 94 -2.74 1.74 18.09
C GLU A 94 -3.96 2.66 18.04
N LEU A 95 -4.58 2.84 16.87
CA LEU A 95 -5.77 3.66 16.71
C LEU A 95 -7.00 3.08 17.43
N GLU A 96 -7.18 1.77 17.41
CA GLU A 96 -8.26 1.06 18.10
C GLU A 96 -8.15 1.23 19.63
N ARG A 97 -6.92 1.14 20.18
CA ARG A 97 -6.70 1.30 21.62
C ARG A 97 -6.85 2.73 22.12
N HIS A 98 -6.44 3.71 21.33
CA HIS A 98 -6.32 5.11 21.78
C HIS A 98 -7.11 6.09 20.93
N GLY A 99 -7.84 5.63 19.93
CA GLY A 99 -8.70 6.45 19.07
C GLY A 99 -9.95 6.95 19.79
N LYS A 100 -10.54 8.02 19.27
CA LYS A 100 -11.79 8.59 19.77
C LYS A 100 -13.03 7.93 19.18
N LYS A 101 -12.89 7.21 18.07
CA LYS A 101 -13.99 6.55 17.37
C LYS A 101 -14.08 5.09 17.80
N ASN A 102 -15.30 4.59 17.92
CA ASN A 102 -15.58 3.20 18.24
C ASN A 102 -15.74 2.39 16.93
N PHE A 103 -14.79 1.54 16.62
CA PHE A 103 -14.78 0.67 15.43
C PHE A 103 -14.07 -0.65 15.75
N GLU A 104 -14.34 -1.67 14.95
CA GLU A 104 -13.71 -2.99 15.06
C GLU A 104 -12.72 -3.23 13.91
N VAL A 105 -11.67 -3.99 14.18
CA VAL A 105 -10.64 -4.35 13.19
C VAL A 105 -10.51 -5.86 13.04
N VAL A 106 -10.45 -6.32 11.80
CA VAL A 106 -10.06 -7.69 11.44
C VAL A 106 -8.82 -7.62 10.57
N PHE A 107 -7.74 -8.31 10.95
CA PHE A 107 -6.50 -8.37 10.17
C PHE A 107 -6.57 -9.54 9.21
N LEU A 108 -6.73 -9.26 7.91
CA LEU A 108 -7.05 -10.25 6.89
C LEU A 108 -5.85 -10.53 5.98
N VAL A 109 -5.39 -11.78 5.96
CA VAL A 109 -4.34 -12.27 5.06
C VAL A 109 -4.97 -13.19 4.03
N MET A 110 -4.84 -12.84 2.76
CA MET A 110 -5.18 -13.72 1.66
C MET A 110 -3.93 -14.47 1.18
N ASN A 111 -3.99 -15.80 1.18
CA ASN A 111 -2.98 -16.65 0.56
C ASN A 111 -3.45 -17.03 -0.86
N PRO A 112 -2.94 -16.40 -1.93
CA PRO A 112 -3.33 -16.70 -3.31
C PRO A 112 -2.55 -17.86 -3.93
N GLY A 113 -1.85 -18.66 -3.13
CA GLY A 113 -0.93 -19.72 -3.55
C GLY A 113 0.54 -19.33 -3.34
N TYR A 114 0.87 -18.63 -2.26
CA TYR A 114 2.26 -18.29 -1.93
C TYR A 114 3.14 -19.55 -1.83
N ASN A 115 4.42 -19.42 -2.18
CA ASN A 115 5.38 -20.42 -1.79
C ASN A 115 5.52 -20.47 -0.26
N GLU A 116 5.93 -21.62 0.26
CA GLU A 116 5.98 -21.86 1.71
C GLU A 116 6.87 -20.85 2.45
N VAL A 117 7.99 -20.44 1.86
CA VAL A 117 8.93 -19.48 2.48
C VAL A 117 8.25 -18.11 2.68
N ASN A 118 7.57 -17.59 1.65
CA ASN A 118 6.86 -16.32 1.73
C ASN A 118 5.69 -16.42 2.72
N TYR A 119 4.96 -17.52 2.70
CA TYR A 119 3.83 -17.72 3.59
C TYR A 119 4.27 -17.77 5.05
N GLN A 120 5.31 -18.55 5.38
CA GLN A 120 5.86 -18.60 6.73
C GLN A 120 6.45 -17.27 7.17
N THR A 121 7.07 -16.51 6.27
CA THR A 121 7.56 -15.16 6.59
C THR A 121 6.41 -14.22 6.99
N ILE A 122 5.26 -14.29 6.31
CA ILE A 122 4.07 -13.50 6.70
C ILE A 122 3.58 -13.88 8.09
N LEU A 123 3.44 -15.18 8.36
CA LEU A 123 2.97 -15.68 9.65
C LEU A 123 3.91 -15.28 10.79
N ASN A 124 5.22 -15.45 10.58
CA ASN A 124 6.23 -15.12 11.59
C ASN A 124 6.29 -13.61 11.87
N ASN A 125 6.20 -12.76 10.83
CA ASN A 125 6.13 -11.32 11.00
C ASN A 125 4.85 -10.90 11.75
N ALA A 126 3.71 -11.51 11.44
CA ALA A 126 2.46 -11.24 12.16
C ALA A 126 2.58 -11.65 13.65
N LYS A 127 3.15 -12.84 13.93
CA LYS A 127 3.42 -13.31 15.31
C LYS A 127 4.39 -12.36 16.03
N MET A 128 5.51 -12.01 15.39
CA MET A 128 6.53 -11.13 15.97
C MET A 128 5.98 -9.73 16.29
N LEU A 129 5.07 -9.20 15.46
CA LEU A 129 4.44 -7.90 15.68
C LEU A 129 3.15 -8.00 16.50
N ASN A 130 2.80 -9.16 17.02
CA ASN A 130 1.57 -9.41 17.77
C ASN A 130 0.31 -8.92 17.02
N ILE A 131 0.20 -9.30 15.74
CA ILE A 131 -0.96 -8.98 14.89
C ILE A 131 -1.82 -10.25 14.80
N PRO A 132 -3.07 -10.24 15.31
CA PRO A 132 -3.97 -11.41 15.26
C PRO A 132 -4.57 -11.53 13.85
N ILE A 133 -3.92 -12.30 12.97
CA ILE A 133 -4.33 -12.44 11.58
C ILE A 133 -5.39 -13.54 11.38
N THR A 134 -6.35 -13.26 10.50
CA THR A 134 -7.27 -14.24 9.91
C THR A 134 -6.79 -14.58 8.51
N VAL A 135 -6.44 -15.83 8.25
CA VAL A 135 -5.91 -16.29 6.97
C VAL A 135 -6.99 -17.03 6.19
N PHE A 136 -7.12 -16.75 4.89
CA PHE A 136 -7.91 -17.56 3.96
C PHE A 136 -7.12 -17.85 2.68
N ARG A 137 -7.42 -18.95 2.02
CA ARG A 137 -6.73 -19.42 0.81
C ARG A 137 -7.59 -19.20 -0.42
N THR A 138 -6.93 -18.97 -1.55
CA THR A 138 -7.54 -18.90 -2.88
C THR A 138 -6.57 -19.51 -3.91
N GLU A 139 -7.11 -19.92 -5.05
CA GLU A 139 -6.34 -20.53 -6.16
C GLU A 139 -5.99 -19.50 -7.26
N ILE A 140 -5.85 -18.22 -6.91
CA ILE A 140 -5.65 -17.16 -7.90
C ILE A 140 -4.38 -17.40 -8.73
N PHE A 141 -3.28 -17.81 -8.10
CA PHE A 141 -2.02 -18.00 -8.81
C PHE A 141 -2.11 -19.17 -9.80
N ASP A 142 -2.86 -20.21 -9.48
CA ASP A 142 -3.05 -21.34 -10.38
C ASP A 142 -3.95 -20.95 -11.57
N THR A 143 -4.95 -20.09 -11.34
CA THR A 143 -5.84 -19.56 -12.39
C THR A 143 -5.14 -18.57 -13.34
N VAL A 144 -4.16 -17.80 -12.87
CA VAL A 144 -3.52 -16.72 -13.65
C VAL A 144 -2.27 -17.20 -14.39
N VAL A 145 -1.75 -18.39 -14.08
CA VAL A 145 -0.53 -18.97 -14.70
C VAL A 145 -0.63 -19.03 -16.23
N ASP A 146 -1.79 -19.41 -16.76
CA ASP A 146 -1.99 -19.65 -18.20
C ASP A 146 -2.40 -18.39 -18.98
N ILE A 147 -2.45 -17.21 -18.32
CA ILE A 147 -2.90 -15.98 -18.94
C ILE A 147 -1.72 -15.15 -19.39
N THR A 148 -1.61 -14.95 -20.73
CA THR A 148 -0.53 -14.17 -21.35
C THR A 148 -0.76 -12.67 -21.35
N ASP A 149 -2.05 -12.22 -21.41
CA ASP A 149 -2.40 -10.81 -21.46
C ASP A 149 -2.63 -10.21 -20.08
N SER A 150 -1.70 -9.34 -19.65
CA SER A 150 -1.80 -8.54 -18.42
C SER A 150 -2.09 -9.36 -17.15
N PRO A 151 -1.34 -10.44 -16.84
CA PRO A 151 -1.64 -11.33 -15.72
C PRO A 151 -1.65 -10.59 -14.38
N CYS A 152 -0.80 -9.57 -14.21
CA CYS A 152 -0.75 -8.75 -13.00
C CYS A 152 -2.04 -7.94 -12.78
N TYR A 153 -2.66 -7.42 -13.84
CA TYR A 153 -3.91 -6.67 -13.73
C TYR A 153 -5.06 -7.59 -13.30
N LEU A 154 -5.17 -8.76 -13.94
CA LEU A 154 -6.19 -9.74 -13.61
C LEU A 154 -6.02 -10.26 -12.18
N CYS A 155 -4.79 -10.62 -11.80
CA CYS A 155 -4.47 -11.03 -10.44
C CYS A 155 -4.88 -9.97 -9.40
N ALA A 156 -4.55 -8.69 -9.64
CA ALA A 156 -4.93 -7.61 -8.74
C ALA A 156 -6.47 -7.43 -8.64
N ARG A 157 -7.19 -7.60 -9.76
CA ARG A 157 -8.66 -7.53 -9.81
C ARG A 157 -9.29 -8.68 -9.05
N MET A 158 -8.85 -9.92 -9.27
CA MET A 158 -9.33 -11.12 -8.58
C MET A 158 -9.06 -11.02 -7.07
N ARG A 159 -7.83 -10.65 -6.69
CA ARG A 159 -7.45 -10.47 -5.28
C ARG A 159 -8.39 -9.52 -4.58
N ARG A 160 -8.74 -8.40 -5.21
CA ARG A 160 -9.65 -7.42 -4.65
C ARG A 160 -11.05 -7.98 -4.45
N GLY A 161 -11.57 -8.73 -5.42
CA GLY A 161 -12.86 -9.41 -5.33
C GLY A 161 -12.93 -10.39 -4.14
N TYR A 162 -11.93 -11.23 -4.00
CA TYR A 162 -11.85 -12.18 -2.87
C TYR A 162 -11.73 -11.48 -1.51
N LEU A 163 -10.94 -10.39 -1.44
CA LEU A 163 -10.81 -9.60 -0.20
C LEU A 163 -12.15 -8.99 0.20
N TYR A 164 -12.90 -8.40 -0.73
CA TYR A 164 -14.24 -7.88 -0.46
C TYR A 164 -15.21 -8.97 -0.01
N SER A 165 -15.23 -10.10 -0.72
CA SER A 165 -16.10 -11.23 -0.38
C SER A 165 -15.83 -11.74 1.04
N LYS A 166 -14.55 -11.95 1.38
CA LYS A 166 -14.17 -12.45 2.72
C LYS A 166 -14.41 -11.42 3.82
N ALA A 167 -14.13 -10.16 3.55
CA ALA A 167 -14.40 -9.09 4.50
C ALA A 167 -15.91 -8.99 4.81
N ARG A 168 -16.78 -9.07 3.80
CA ARG A 168 -18.23 -9.08 3.97
C ARG A 168 -18.72 -10.31 4.75
N GLU A 169 -18.15 -11.49 4.49
CA GLU A 169 -18.44 -12.73 5.25
C GLU A 169 -18.12 -12.55 6.74
N LEU A 170 -17.06 -11.79 7.06
CA LEU A 170 -16.67 -11.48 8.44
C LEU A 170 -17.45 -10.30 9.05
N GLY A 171 -18.46 -9.80 8.35
CA GLY A 171 -19.30 -8.68 8.79
C GLY A 171 -18.63 -7.32 8.68
N CYS A 172 -17.53 -7.20 7.93
CA CYS A 172 -16.88 -5.91 7.71
C CYS A 172 -17.62 -5.10 6.65
N ASN A 173 -17.71 -3.79 6.84
CA ASN A 173 -18.24 -2.84 5.87
C ASN A 173 -17.14 -2.09 5.12
N LYS A 174 -15.88 -2.22 5.54
CA LYS A 174 -14.73 -1.58 4.89
C LYS A 174 -13.55 -2.53 4.72
N ILE A 175 -12.76 -2.28 3.65
CA ILE A 175 -11.44 -2.87 3.48
C ILE A 175 -10.40 -1.76 3.48
N ALA A 176 -9.31 -1.93 4.23
CA ALA A 176 -8.16 -1.03 4.26
C ALA A 176 -6.99 -1.61 3.47
N LEU A 177 -6.47 -0.84 2.51
CA LEU A 177 -5.32 -1.22 1.69
C LEU A 177 -4.13 -0.31 1.97
N GLY A 178 -2.93 -0.90 2.04
CA GLY A 178 -1.68 -0.23 2.41
C GLY A 178 -1.03 0.61 1.29
N HIS A 179 -1.82 1.31 0.46
CA HIS A 179 -1.29 2.26 -0.50
C HIS A 179 -0.89 3.56 0.21
N HIS A 180 0.31 4.06 -0.11
CA HIS A 180 0.91 5.21 0.54
C HIS A 180 1.01 6.42 -0.41
N PHE A 181 1.50 7.56 0.07
CA PHE A 181 1.60 8.82 -0.68
C PHE A 181 2.34 8.67 -2.01
N ASP A 182 3.44 7.93 -2.03
CA ASP A 182 4.25 7.77 -3.24
C ASP A 182 3.50 6.94 -4.31
N ASP A 183 2.69 5.93 -3.93
CA ASP A 183 1.79 5.23 -4.87
C ASP A 183 0.78 6.17 -5.53
N VAL A 184 0.29 7.17 -4.79
CA VAL A 184 -0.67 8.15 -5.29
C VAL A 184 -0.04 9.04 -6.35
N ILE A 185 1.12 9.62 -6.07
CA ILE A 185 1.82 10.51 -7.02
C ILE A 185 2.34 9.74 -8.24
N GLU A 186 2.83 8.52 -8.06
CA GLU A 186 3.17 7.63 -9.18
C GLU A 186 1.95 7.35 -10.07
N THR A 187 0.77 7.12 -9.48
CA THR A 187 -0.47 6.88 -10.24
C THR A 187 -0.89 8.11 -11.04
N ILE A 188 -0.76 9.32 -10.48
CA ILE A 188 -1.05 10.59 -11.18
C ILE A 188 -0.14 10.73 -12.40
N VAL A 189 1.18 10.60 -12.20
CA VAL A 189 2.17 10.76 -13.28
C VAL A 189 2.02 9.66 -14.33
N MET A 190 1.78 8.42 -13.93
CA MET A 190 1.47 7.32 -14.87
C MET A 190 0.22 7.60 -15.69
N GLY A 191 -0.83 8.14 -15.08
CA GLY A 191 -2.06 8.54 -15.77
C GLY A 191 -1.79 9.57 -16.86
N MET A 192 -0.99 10.57 -16.57
CA MET A 192 -0.59 11.62 -17.53
C MET A 192 0.30 11.08 -18.65
N LEU A 193 1.38 10.35 -18.32
CA LEU A 193 2.41 9.96 -19.30
C LEU A 193 1.98 8.77 -20.17
N TYR A 194 1.19 7.86 -19.64
CA TYR A 194 0.85 6.61 -20.34
C TYR A 194 -0.65 6.39 -20.57
N GLY A 195 -1.51 7.18 -19.91
CA GLY A 195 -2.97 7.05 -19.99
C GLY A 195 -3.67 8.25 -20.61
N ALA A 196 -2.95 9.35 -20.93
CA ALA A 196 -3.52 10.62 -21.39
C ALA A 196 -4.68 11.11 -20.50
N GLN A 197 -4.56 10.92 -19.17
CA GLN A 197 -5.59 11.24 -18.19
C GLN A 197 -4.99 11.86 -16.94
N ILE A 198 -5.65 12.91 -16.43
CA ILE A 198 -5.37 13.43 -15.09
C ILE A 198 -6.34 12.77 -14.13
N GLN A 199 -5.86 11.75 -13.43
CA GLN A 199 -6.63 11.01 -12.42
C GLN A 199 -5.73 10.51 -11.30
N THR A 200 -6.32 10.28 -10.13
CA THR A 200 -5.59 9.77 -8.98
C THR A 200 -6.23 8.50 -8.43
N MET A 201 -5.51 7.86 -7.54
CA MET A 201 -6.02 6.81 -6.67
C MET A 201 -6.81 7.46 -5.54
N MET A 202 -8.13 7.30 -5.49
CA MET A 202 -8.96 7.94 -4.47
C MET A 202 -8.64 7.44 -3.06
N PRO A 203 -8.63 8.32 -2.02
CA PRO A 203 -8.35 7.93 -0.64
C PRO A 203 -9.40 6.99 -0.05
N LYS A 204 -10.66 7.15 -0.46
CA LYS A 204 -11.77 6.21 -0.18
C LYS A 204 -12.71 6.12 -1.37
N LEU A 205 -13.38 4.99 -1.53
CA LEU A 205 -14.38 4.80 -2.57
C LEU A 205 -15.36 3.68 -2.21
N HIS A 206 -16.61 3.84 -2.63
CA HIS A 206 -17.59 2.77 -2.56
C HIS A 206 -17.28 1.67 -3.55
N SER A 207 -17.53 0.44 -3.17
CA SER A 207 -17.41 -0.70 -4.08
C SER A 207 -18.58 -0.73 -5.05
N THR A 208 -18.31 -0.83 -6.35
CA THR A 208 -19.34 -0.97 -7.37
C THR A 208 -19.95 -2.38 -7.42
N ASN A 209 -19.22 -3.39 -6.94
CA ASN A 209 -19.63 -4.80 -7.03
C ASN A 209 -20.08 -5.39 -5.69
N PHE A 210 -19.82 -4.69 -4.58
CA PHE A 210 -20.15 -5.12 -3.23
C PHE A 210 -20.87 -3.98 -2.53
N GLU A 211 -22.20 -3.99 -2.64
CA GLU A 211 -23.05 -2.98 -2.04
C GLU A 211 -22.79 -2.83 -0.53
N GLY A 212 -22.77 -1.60 -0.04
CA GLY A 212 -22.47 -1.26 1.35
C GLY A 212 -21.00 -1.37 1.77
N MET A 213 -20.11 -1.78 0.87
CA MET A 213 -18.67 -1.89 1.15
C MET A 213 -17.89 -0.67 0.65
N GLU A 214 -16.95 -0.20 1.46
CA GLU A 214 -16.00 0.86 1.09
C GLU A 214 -14.55 0.32 1.08
N LEU A 215 -13.73 0.91 0.23
CA LEU A 215 -12.27 0.77 0.25
C LEU A 215 -11.67 2.05 0.81
N ILE A 216 -10.75 1.92 1.76
CA ILE A 216 -9.99 3.04 2.34
C ILE A 216 -8.48 2.84 2.20
N ARG A 217 -7.73 3.94 2.16
CA ARG A 217 -6.25 3.96 2.06
C ARG A 217 -5.65 4.81 3.18
N PRO A 218 -5.53 4.27 4.38
CA PRO A 218 -5.12 5.06 5.55
C PRO A 218 -3.69 5.61 5.49
N LEU A 219 -2.79 4.98 4.70
CA LEU A 219 -1.42 5.47 4.48
C LEU A 219 -1.31 6.56 3.40
N TYR A 220 -2.43 7.09 2.90
CA TYR A 220 -2.51 8.01 1.76
C TYR A 220 -1.59 9.25 1.86
N LEU A 221 -1.29 9.71 3.07
CA LEU A 221 -0.42 10.86 3.34
C LEU A 221 0.94 10.45 3.94
N VAL A 222 1.23 9.16 4.10
CA VAL A 222 2.50 8.64 4.64
C VAL A 222 3.47 8.40 3.49
N ARG A 223 4.72 8.89 3.62
CA ARG A 223 5.78 8.67 2.62
C ARG A 223 6.36 7.27 2.73
N GLU A 224 6.68 6.64 1.59
CA GLU A 224 7.34 5.33 1.55
C GLU A 224 8.68 5.33 2.30
N ALA A 225 9.46 6.40 2.17
CA ALA A 225 10.73 6.56 2.87
C ALA A 225 10.59 6.45 4.40
N ASP A 226 9.50 6.99 4.97
CA ASP A 226 9.23 6.90 6.41
C ASP A 226 8.81 5.50 6.83
N ILE A 227 8.09 4.76 5.97
CA ILE A 227 7.74 3.34 6.19
C ILE A 227 9.00 2.48 6.18
N ILE A 228 9.89 2.68 5.22
CA ILE A 228 11.18 1.99 5.13
C ILE A 228 12.03 2.29 6.37
N HIS A 229 12.10 3.56 6.77
CA HIS A 229 12.85 3.98 7.96
C HIS A 229 12.29 3.34 9.25
N TRP A 230 10.97 3.25 9.39
CA TRP A 230 10.34 2.55 10.52
C TRP A 230 10.70 1.06 10.54
N ALA A 231 10.66 0.39 9.39
CA ALA A 231 11.03 -1.02 9.28
C ALA A 231 12.50 -1.25 9.66
N GLN A 232 13.41 -0.43 9.12
CA GLN A 232 14.84 -0.49 9.41
C GLN A 232 15.17 -0.21 10.89
N TYR A 233 14.54 0.81 11.47
CA TYR A 233 14.74 1.19 12.86
C TYR A 233 14.38 0.07 13.85
N ASN A 234 13.35 -0.71 13.51
CA ASN A 234 12.88 -1.83 14.34
C ASN A 234 13.49 -3.18 13.91
N ASP A 235 14.49 -3.18 13.03
CA ASP A 235 15.09 -4.42 12.45
C ASP A 235 14.03 -5.41 11.95
N LEU A 236 13.07 -4.89 11.15
CA LEU A 236 11.97 -5.68 10.59
C LEU A 236 12.26 -6.01 9.11
N HIS A 237 12.09 -7.28 8.77
CA HIS A 237 12.34 -7.79 7.44
C HIS A 237 11.05 -8.33 6.83
N PHE A 238 10.56 -7.66 5.82
CA PHE A 238 9.31 -8.00 5.14
C PHE A 238 9.56 -8.59 3.75
N ILE A 239 8.59 -9.32 3.23
CA ILE A 239 8.63 -9.78 1.85
C ILE A 239 8.55 -8.58 0.90
N GLN A 240 9.43 -8.54 -0.11
CA GLN A 240 9.39 -7.49 -1.13
C GLN A 240 8.32 -7.78 -2.19
N CYS A 241 8.22 -9.01 -2.62
CA CYS A 241 7.17 -9.47 -3.53
C CYS A 241 6.72 -10.88 -3.14
N ALA A 242 5.43 -11.03 -2.92
CA ALA A 242 4.80 -12.31 -2.58
C ALA A 242 4.36 -13.10 -3.83
N CYS A 243 4.58 -12.59 -5.04
CA CYS A 243 4.16 -13.22 -6.28
C CYS A 243 4.98 -14.48 -6.57
N ARG A 244 4.31 -15.56 -7.02
CA ARG A 244 4.95 -16.81 -7.46
C ARG A 244 5.83 -16.61 -8.69
N PHE A 245 5.56 -15.55 -9.47
CA PHE A 245 6.23 -15.17 -10.71
C PHE A 245 7.41 -14.22 -10.52
N THR A 246 7.99 -14.13 -9.32
CA THR A 246 9.04 -13.15 -9.00
C THR A 246 10.29 -13.26 -9.88
N GLU A 247 10.58 -14.40 -10.47
CA GLU A 247 11.74 -14.60 -11.36
C GLU A 247 11.54 -14.00 -12.78
N GLY A 248 10.29 -13.60 -13.13
CA GLY A 248 9.94 -12.99 -14.42
C GLY A 248 8.97 -11.81 -14.30
N CYS A 249 8.69 -11.34 -13.10
CA CYS A 249 7.65 -10.32 -12.89
C CYS A 249 8.14 -8.93 -13.30
N ALA A 250 7.57 -8.40 -14.39
CA ALA A 250 7.81 -7.03 -14.86
C ALA A 250 7.51 -5.94 -13.79
N SER A 251 6.66 -6.24 -12.80
CA SER A 251 6.32 -5.32 -11.72
C SER A 251 7.35 -5.28 -10.58
N CYS A 252 8.22 -6.29 -10.49
CA CYS A 252 9.17 -6.48 -9.38
C CYS A 252 10.63 -6.28 -9.81
N GLY A 253 10.89 -5.80 -11.02
CA GLY A 253 12.25 -5.52 -11.51
C GLY A 253 13.04 -6.73 -12.04
N GLY A 254 12.35 -7.86 -12.33
CA GLY A 254 12.98 -9.10 -12.80
C GLY A 254 13.27 -9.18 -14.29
N THR A 255 13.02 -8.15 -15.09
CA THR A 255 13.41 -8.08 -16.51
C THR A 255 14.13 -6.76 -16.79
N GLU A 256 15.07 -6.75 -17.73
CA GLU A 256 15.86 -5.59 -18.17
C GLU A 256 15.00 -4.41 -18.68
N LYS A 257 13.72 -4.62 -18.99
CA LYS A 257 12.74 -3.57 -19.24
C LYS A 257 11.98 -3.28 -17.94
N GLY A 258 12.41 -2.26 -17.19
CA GLY A 258 11.78 -1.77 -15.97
C GLY A 258 10.27 -1.51 -16.18
N SER A 259 9.46 -1.75 -15.14
CA SER A 259 8.03 -1.46 -15.22
C SER A 259 7.82 0.06 -15.37
N LYS A 260 6.77 0.48 -16.10
CA LYS A 260 6.38 1.89 -16.22
C LYS A 260 6.31 2.62 -14.87
N ARG A 261 5.90 1.91 -13.82
CA ARG A 261 5.88 2.43 -12.45
C ARG A 261 7.29 2.69 -11.92
N ALA A 262 8.25 1.80 -12.16
CA ALA A 262 9.64 1.99 -11.75
C ALA A 262 10.28 3.18 -12.49
N ASP A 263 9.94 3.38 -13.77
CA ASP A 263 10.40 4.54 -14.54
C ASP A 263 9.87 5.85 -13.97
N VAL A 264 8.56 5.90 -13.66
CA VAL A 264 7.93 7.06 -13.03
C VAL A 264 8.49 7.33 -11.64
N LYS A 265 8.74 6.30 -10.83
CA LYS A 265 9.37 6.43 -9.52
C LYS A 265 10.74 7.07 -9.62
N ARG A 266 11.59 6.62 -10.58
CA ARG A 266 12.91 7.23 -10.84
C ARG A 266 12.78 8.68 -11.30
N LEU A 267 11.84 8.98 -12.19
CA LEU A 267 11.59 10.34 -12.67
C LEU A 267 11.21 11.28 -11.52
N ILE A 268 10.25 10.88 -10.68
CA ILE A 268 9.82 11.68 -9.52
C ILE A 268 11.00 11.89 -8.58
N HIS A 269 11.77 10.84 -8.29
CA HIS A 269 12.94 10.94 -7.42
C HIS A 269 14.00 11.92 -7.97
N SER A 270 14.29 11.86 -9.28
CA SER A 270 15.21 12.81 -9.92
C SER A 270 14.73 14.26 -9.78
N LEU A 271 13.45 14.51 -10.01
CA LEU A 271 12.87 15.84 -9.87
C LEU A 271 12.87 16.34 -8.42
N GLU A 272 12.68 15.45 -7.44
CA GLU A 272 12.76 15.81 -6.01
C GLU A 272 14.18 16.21 -5.57
N GLN A 273 15.24 15.73 -6.24
CA GLN A 273 16.63 16.18 -5.98
C GLN A 273 16.83 17.66 -6.36
N GLU A 274 16.15 18.12 -7.41
CA GLU A 274 16.22 19.50 -7.86
C GLU A 274 15.27 20.42 -7.07
N ASN A 275 14.06 19.90 -6.77
CA ASN A 275 13.04 20.68 -6.06
C ASN A 275 12.27 19.78 -5.06
N PRO A 276 12.47 19.94 -3.76
CA PRO A 276 11.84 19.10 -2.72
C PRO A 276 10.30 19.25 -2.64
N TYR A 277 9.72 20.23 -3.33
CA TYR A 277 8.26 20.42 -3.37
C TYR A 277 7.57 19.64 -4.48
N VAL A 278 8.30 19.02 -5.41
CA VAL A 278 7.74 18.34 -6.58
C VAL A 278 6.69 17.28 -6.20
N ALA A 279 7.01 16.37 -5.30
CA ALA A 279 6.07 15.33 -4.86
C ALA A 279 4.76 15.92 -4.30
N LYS A 280 4.89 16.96 -3.47
CA LYS A 280 3.73 17.66 -2.91
C LYS A 280 2.92 18.40 -3.98
N ASN A 281 3.58 18.99 -4.96
CA ASN A 281 2.93 19.70 -6.05
C ASN A 281 2.19 18.73 -6.97
N ILE A 282 2.78 17.58 -7.31
CA ILE A 282 2.10 16.50 -8.05
C ILE A 282 0.85 16.05 -7.29
N PHE A 283 0.96 15.79 -6.00
CA PHE A 283 -0.17 15.38 -5.17
C PHE A 283 -1.30 16.42 -5.18
N ARG A 284 -0.95 17.69 -4.96
CA ARG A 284 -1.94 18.78 -4.87
C ARG A 284 -2.54 19.17 -6.21
N SER A 285 -1.91 18.84 -7.33
CA SER A 285 -2.44 19.17 -8.66
C SER A 285 -3.82 18.57 -8.93
N VAL A 286 -4.12 17.40 -8.35
CA VAL A 286 -5.42 16.75 -8.47
C VAL A 286 -6.44 17.17 -7.40
N GLU A 287 -6.01 17.90 -6.37
CA GLU A 287 -6.89 18.53 -5.37
C GLU A 287 -7.27 19.97 -5.79
N ASN A 288 -6.52 20.58 -6.73
CA ASN A 288 -6.65 21.98 -7.12
C ASN A 288 -6.80 22.11 -8.64
N VAL A 289 -7.78 21.38 -9.20
CA VAL A 289 -8.09 21.44 -10.63
C VAL A 289 -9.01 22.62 -10.91
N ASN A 290 -8.56 23.57 -11.75
CA ASN A 290 -9.39 24.66 -12.23
C ASN A 290 -10.07 24.23 -13.54
N LEU A 291 -11.36 23.90 -13.46
CA LEU A 291 -12.14 23.42 -14.62
C LEU A 291 -12.31 24.48 -15.72
N ASN A 292 -12.18 25.77 -15.40
CA ASN A 292 -12.27 26.85 -16.38
C ASN A 292 -11.06 26.93 -17.33
N THR A 293 -9.96 26.27 -16.96
CA THR A 293 -8.69 26.28 -17.71
C THR A 293 -8.31 24.91 -18.26
N VAL A 294 -9.26 23.97 -18.34
CA VAL A 294 -9.08 22.67 -19.00
C VAL A 294 -9.92 22.58 -20.26
N ILE A 295 -9.36 21.98 -21.32
CA ILE A 295 -10.05 21.85 -22.62
C ILE A 295 -11.30 20.97 -22.49
N GLY A 296 -11.27 19.97 -21.65
CA GLY A 296 -12.40 19.08 -21.40
C GLY A 296 -12.20 18.16 -20.21
N TYR A 297 -13.29 17.67 -19.66
CA TYR A 297 -13.30 16.73 -18.55
C TYR A 297 -14.48 15.76 -18.65
N LYS A 298 -14.42 14.67 -17.87
CA LYS A 298 -15.54 13.72 -17.72
C LYS A 298 -16.05 13.77 -16.28
N LYS A 299 -17.37 13.84 -16.14
CA LYS A 299 -18.05 13.74 -14.84
C LYS A 299 -19.30 12.85 -15.01
N ASP A 300 -19.47 11.87 -14.14
CA ASP A 300 -20.62 10.94 -14.14
C ASP A 300 -20.89 10.27 -15.51
N GLY A 301 -19.82 9.93 -16.25
CA GLY A 301 -19.88 9.34 -17.58
C GLY A 301 -20.11 10.34 -18.71
N VAL A 302 -20.46 11.59 -18.42
CA VAL A 302 -20.68 12.66 -19.40
C VAL A 302 -19.34 13.36 -19.69
N ARG A 303 -19.12 13.67 -20.98
CA ARG A 303 -17.97 14.45 -21.43
C ARG A 303 -18.37 15.91 -21.59
N TYR A 304 -17.59 16.80 -21.01
CA TYR A 304 -17.72 18.26 -21.12
C TYR A 304 -16.53 18.81 -21.89
N HIS A 305 -16.79 19.85 -22.70
CA HIS A 305 -15.79 20.55 -23.50
C HIS A 305 -15.91 22.05 -23.26
N PHE A 306 -14.82 22.81 -23.32
CA PHE A 306 -14.84 24.24 -23.04
C PHE A 306 -15.78 25.01 -24.02
N LEU A 307 -15.96 24.51 -25.26
CA LEU A 307 -16.89 25.11 -26.25
C LEU A 307 -18.36 25.00 -25.84
N ASP A 308 -18.72 24.06 -24.95
CA ASP A 308 -20.12 23.86 -24.52
C ASP A 308 -20.69 25.13 -23.84
N THR A 309 -19.81 25.93 -23.22
CA THR A 309 -20.18 27.16 -22.49
C THR A 309 -19.40 28.39 -22.95
N TYR A 310 -18.68 28.31 -24.08
CA TYR A 310 -17.77 29.38 -24.53
C TYR A 310 -18.50 30.69 -24.83
N ASP A 311 -19.68 30.63 -25.45
CA ASP A 311 -20.48 31.78 -25.83
C ASP A 311 -21.48 32.23 -24.74
N ASP A 312 -21.57 31.51 -23.62
CA ASP A 312 -22.46 31.85 -22.51
C ASP A 312 -22.06 33.18 -21.88
N ALA A 313 -23.04 34.10 -21.66
CA ALA A 313 -22.82 35.41 -21.09
C ALA A 313 -22.17 35.38 -19.69
N ALA A 314 -22.36 34.28 -18.97
CA ALA A 314 -21.81 34.04 -17.64
C ALA A 314 -20.46 33.30 -17.66
N ASN A 315 -19.83 33.08 -18.82
CA ASN A 315 -18.55 32.38 -18.91
C ASN A 315 -17.45 33.21 -18.23
N PRO A 316 -16.85 32.73 -17.14
CA PRO A 316 -15.81 33.47 -16.39
C PRO A 316 -14.50 33.62 -17.17
N ASN A 317 -14.33 32.96 -18.33
CA ASN A 317 -13.16 33.05 -19.20
C ASN A 317 -13.37 34.12 -20.35
N LYS A 318 -14.45 34.85 -20.33
CA LYS A 318 -14.56 36.07 -21.18
C LYS A 318 -13.73 37.16 -20.53
N GLU A 319 -12.63 37.56 -21.18
CA GLU A 319 -11.88 38.77 -20.86
C GLU A 319 -12.72 40.03 -21.09
#